data_e23c05001fff1fde70adc109f37609f0
#
_entry.id   e23c05001fff1fde70adc109f37609f0
#
_cell.length_a   1.000
_cell.length_b   1.000
_cell.length_c   1.000
_cell.angle_alpha   90.00
_cell.angle_beta   90.00
_cell.angle_gamma   90.00
#
_symmetry.space_group_name_H-M   'P 1'
#
loop_
_entity.id
_entity.type
_entity.pdbx_description
1 polymer ?
#
loop_
_entity_poly.entity_id
_entity_poly.type
_entity_poly.pdbx_seq_one_letter_code
_entity_poly.pdbx_strand_id
1 'polypeptide(L)'
;MSGAGTVGVSHALGSWIHARDGRRMVDLVNGFGSVFLGHRHPAVVARVNAALNEVWACGRHATPALAEANARIAGLLPGTLAPAGLYSTGMEVAEFAIRIAVRHTGRREIVGFARSMHGKSVMSASMCWDNAPLRPREAAILPFVADAPEAEILERLRERLRRRATAAVFVEPIQGSNGAHEASPAFYDAVVAACRESDTLCVIDEILTGLYRTGTRFYVDRLAAPPDVLLFAKAMGNGFPVSSIAVRRELPIDAGAMPGSTFSDHPLAGAAAAAVLGVMQETPIAERVRDVEHTVRDRFGALEGEGMTLRGRGTLWALELAGSRPLAPLQEAIGRAGVLVSAHGRHIRLLPGAMIEPDVLAEACDRILECCRAAGR
;
A
#
# COMPACT_ATOMS: atom_id res chain seq x y z
N MET A 1 -18.19 15.84 -3.81
CA MET A 1 -17.21 15.39 -4.81
C MET A 1 -17.78 14.18 -5.55
N SER A 2 -18.70 14.41 -6.48
CA SER A 2 -19.17 13.41 -7.45
C SER A 2 -18.47 13.73 -8.76
N GLY A 3 -17.26 13.15 -8.93
CA GLY A 3 -16.58 13.18 -10.22
C GLY A 3 -17.31 12.30 -11.23
N ALA A 4 -17.24 12.63 -12.51
CA ALA A 4 -17.67 11.78 -13.61
C ALA A 4 -17.10 10.38 -13.43
N GLY A 5 -17.94 9.34 -13.42
CA GLY A 5 -17.54 7.94 -13.22
C GLY A 5 -17.86 7.33 -11.85
N THR A 6 -18.50 8.06 -10.93
CA THR A 6 -18.91 7.48 -9.63
C THR A 6 -20.07 6.52 -9.80
N VAL A 7 -19.85 5.24 -9.50
CA VAL A 7 -20.90 4.20 -9.52
C VAL A 7 -21.62 4.16 -8.18
N GLY A 8 -22.95 4.23 -8.21
CA GLY A 8 -23.76 3.98 -7.01
C GLY A 8 -23.75 2.49 -6.67
N VAL A 9 -22.99 2.10 -5.62
CA VAL A 9 -22.89 0.71 -5.19
C VAL A 9 -24.08 0.31 -4.34
N SER A 10 -24.68 -0.85 -4.63
CA SER A 10 -25.69 -1.49 -3.78
C SER A 10 -25.04 -2.48 -2.81
N HIS A 11 -24.20 -3.37 -3.31
CA HIS A 11 -23.43 -4.34 -2.53
C HIS A 11 -22.22 -4.83 -3.33
N ALA A 12 -21.34 -5.58 -2.68
CA ALA A 12 -20.18 -6.21 -3.32
C ALA A 12 -19.95 -7.61 -2.74
N LEU A 13 -19.42 -8.54 -3.56
CA LEU A 13 -19.11 -9.91 -3.15
C LEU A 13 -17.94 -10.46 -4.00
N GLY A 14 -16.93 -11.05 -3.35
CA GLY A 14 -15.74 -11.55 -4.05
C GLY A 14 -15.07 -10.44 -4.86
N SER A 15 -14.89 -10.67 -6.15
CA SER A 15 -14.29 -9.70 -7.08
C SER A 15 -15.31 -8.76 -7.74
N TRP A 16 -16.56 -8.75 -7.27
CA TRP A 16 -17.65 -8.08 -7.96
C TRP A 16 -18.30 -6.97 -7.14
N ILE A 17 -18.57 -5.85 -7.81
CA ILE A 17 -19.46 -4.79 -7.34
C ILE A 17 -20.78 -4.86 -8.11
N HIS A 18 -21.88 -4.74 -7.38
CA HIS A 18 -23.21 -4.61 -7.90
C HIS A 18 -23.68 -3.16 -7.75
N ALA A 19 -23.93 -2.50 -8.87
CA ALA A 19 -24.39 -1.14 -8.92
C ALA A 19 -25.92 -1.06 -8.68
N ARG A 20 -26.39 0.11 -8.23
CA ARG A 20 -27.83 0.37 -8.01
C ARG A 20 -28.65 0.38 -9.29
N ASP A 21 -28.00 0.60 -10.43
CA ASP A 21 -28.63 0.55 -11.77
C ASP A 21 -28.68 -0.86 -12.37
N GLY A 22 -28.35 -1.89 -11.57
CA GLY A 22 -28.39 -3.30 -11.97
C GLY A 22 -27.12 -3.82 -12.65
N ARG A 23 -26.13 -2.98 -12.96
CA ARG A 23 -24.86 -3.45 -13.54
C ARG A 23 -24.05 -4.24 -12.54
N ARG A 24 -23.36 -5.27 -13.02
CA ARG A 24 -22.37 -6.03 -12.29
C ARG A 24 -20.99 -5.73 -12.89
N MET A 25 -20.01 -5.39 -12.08
CA MET A 25 -18.70 -4.92 -12.53
C MET A 25 -17.59 -5.65 -11.78
N VAL A 26 -16.53 -6.06 -12.50
CA VAL A 26 -15.31 -6.57 -11.87
C VAL A 26 -14.58 -5.42 -11.18
N ASP A 27 -14.26 -5.57 -9.89
CA ASP A 27 -13.56 -4.54 -9.12
C ASP A 27 -12.05 -4.76 -9.17
N LEU A 28 -11.34 -3.95 -9.95
CA LEU A 28 -9.88 -3.87 -9.94
C LEU A 28 -9.36 -2.61 -9.22
N VAL A 29 -10.24 -1.91 -8.48
CA VAL A 29 -9.88 -0.86 -7.52
C VAL A 29 -9.70 -1.43 -6.12
N ASN A 30 -10.59 -2.34 -5.72
CA ASN A 30 -10.57 -3.06 -4.45
C ASN A 30 -10.34 -2.13 -3.24
N GLY A 31 -11.14 -1.03 -3.17
CA GLY A 31 -10.99 -0.04 -2.11
C GLY A 31 -9.58 0.57 -2.04
N PHE A 32 -9.00 0.90 -3.20
CA PHE A 32 -7.61 1.35 -3.34
C PHE A 32 -6.59 0.33 -2.78
N GLY A 33 -6.89 -0.97 -2.97
CA GLY A 33 -6.06 -2.08 -2.56
C GLY A 33 -6.29 -2.56 -1.11
N SER A 34 -7.31 -2.08 -0.42
CA SER A 34 -7.63 -2.57 0.92
C SER A 34 -8.37 -3.90 0.90
N VAL A 35 -9.17 -4.18 -0.13
CA VAL A 35 -9.96 -5.42 -0.25
C VAL A 35 -9.12 -6.48 -0.97
N PHE A 36 -8.23 -7.15 -0.25
CA PHE A 36 -7.24 -8.06 -0.85
C PHE A 36 -7.76 -9.48 -1.06
N LEU A 37 -8.57 -9.99 -0.13
CA LEU A 37 -9.18 -11.32 -0.20
C LEU A 37 -10.55 -11.32 -0.93
N GLY A 38 -10.93 -10.17 -1.53
CA GLY A 38 -12.26 -9.98 -2.10
C GLY A 38 -13.28 -9.45 -1.09
N HIS A 39 -14.35 -8.88 -1.62
CA HIS A 39 -15.42 -8.28 -0.83
C HIS A 39 -16.14 -9.32 0.02
N ARG A 40 -16.42 -8.97 1.28
CA ARG A 40 -17.21 -9.80 2.21
C ARG A 40 -16.67 -11.23 2.35
N HIS A 41 -15.36 -11.39 2.45
CA HIS A 41 -14.77 -12.71 2.68
C HIS A 41 -15.42 -13.38 3.90
N PRO A 42 -15.96 -14.61 3.79
CA PRO A 42 -16.82 -15.22 4.82
C PRO A 42 -16.17 -15.27 6.21
N ALA A 43 -14.91 -15.69 6.30
CA ALA A 43 -14.17 -15.77 7.57
C ALA A 43 -14.03 -14.40 8.25
N VAL A 44 -13.76 -13.33 7.46
CA VAL A 44 -13.62 -11.97 7.98
C VAL A 44 -14.97 -11.45 8.49
N VAL A 45 -16.04 -11.64 7.71
CA VAL A 45 -17.41 -11.24 8.09
C VAL A 45 -17.85 -11.98 9.36
N ALA A 46 -17.64 -13.28 9.44
CA ALA A 46 -18.03 -14.08 10.62
C ALA A 46 -17.28 -13.61 11.88
N ARG A 47 -15.97 -13.37 11.79
CA ARG A 47 -15.16 -12.97 12.94
C ARG A 47 -15.50 -11.55 13.43
N VAL A 48 -15.71 -10.60 12.51
CA VAL A 48 -16.12 -9.24 12.86
C VAL A 48 -17.54 -9.25 13.47
N ASN A 49 -18.48 -10.01 12.91
CA ASN A 49 -19.82 -10.13 13.47
C ASN A 49 -19.82 -10.75 14.88
N ALA A 50 -18.96 -11.73 15.15
CA ALA A 50 -18.79 -12.26 16.50
C ALA A 50 -18.29 -11.16 17.45
N ALA A 51 -17.24 -10.44 17.05
CA ALA A 51 -16.65 -9.38 17.88
C ALA A 51 -17.61 -8.20 18.15
N LEU A 52 -18.55 -7.91 17.24
CA LEU A 52 -19.59 -6.90 17.45
C LEU A 52 -20.49 -7.21 18.65
N ASN A 53 -20.65 -8.48 19.05
CA ASN A 53 -21.43 -8.92 20.20
C ASN A 53 -20.60 -9.03 21.49
N GLU A 54 -19.26 -8.82 21.42
CA GLU A 54 -18.37 -8.90 22.57
C GLU A 54 -18.09 -7.51 23.14
N VAL A 55 -17.29 -6.70 22.41
CA VAL A 55 -16.89 -5.36 22.84
C VAL A 55 -16.58 -4.45 21.64
N TRP A 56 -17.12 -3.24 21.64
CA TRP A 56 -16.91 -2.27 20.57
C TRP A 56 -15.63 -1.46 20.76
N ALA A 57 -15.42 -0.92 21.96
CA ALA A 57 -14.23 -0.14 22.30
C ALA A 57 -13.96 -0.27 23.79
N CYS A 58 -12.72 -0.54 24.16
CA CYS A 58 -12.30 -0.72 25.54
C CYS A 58 -11.02 0.07 25.89
N GLY A 59 -10.67 1.07 25.07
CA GLY A 59 -9.43 1.80 25.23
C GLY A 59 -8.22 0.88 25.00
N ARG A 60 -7.21 0.96 25.87
CA ARG A 60 -5.98 0.16 25.75
C ARG A 60 -6.05 -1.20 26.49
N HIS A 61 -7.23 -1.69 26.81
CA HIS A 61 -7.37 -2.99 27.46
C HIS A 61 -7.20 -4.12 26.42
N ALA A 62 -6.49 -5.17 26.83
CA ALA A 62 -6.27 -6.34 26.00
C ALA A 62 -7.57 -7.11 25.75
N THR A 63 -7.77 -7.57 24.53
CA THR A 63 -8.84 -8.50 24.17
C THR A 63 -8.24 -9.73 23.47
N PRO A 64 -8.93 -10.88 23.48
CA PRO A 64 -8.47 -12.07 22.77
C PRO A 64 -8.19 -11.79 21.27
N ALA A 65 -9.04 -10.99 20.62
CA ALA A 65 -8.89 -10.64 19.22
C ALA A 65 -7.61 -9.81 18.95
N LEU A 66 -7.28 -8.86 19.84
CA LEU A 66 -6.04 -8.09 19.75
C LEU A 66 -4.81 -8.95 20.00
N ALA A 67 -4.86 -9.83 20.99
CA ALA A 67 -3.76 -10.74 21.29
C ALA A 67 -3.48 -11.67 20.10
N GLU A 68 -4.53 -12.23 19.49
CA GLU A 68 -4.42 -13.06 18.30
C GLU A 68 -3.86 -12.28 17.11
N ALA A 69 -4.37 -11.07 16.82
CA ALA A 69 -3.87 -10.24 15.73
C ALA A 69 -2.38 -9.92 15.89
N ASN A 70 -1.97 -9.49 17.10
CA ASN A 70 -0.58 -9.18 17.40
C ASN A 70 0.35 -10.41 17.27
N ALA A 71 -0.10 -11.59 17.72
CA ALA A 71 0.65 -12.83 17.57
C ALA A 71 0.84 -13.21 16.09
N ARG A 72 -0.22 -13.11 15.27
CA ARG A 72 -0.15 -13.38 13.82
C ARG A 72 0.74 -12.37 13.10
N ILE A 73 0.67 -11.08 13.44
CA ILE A 73 1.55 -10.04 12.91
C ILE A 73 3.00 -10.35 13.25
N ALA A 74 3.30 -10.63 14.52
CA ALA A 74 4.66 -10.95 14.97
C ALA A 74 5.25 -12.18 14.22
N GLY A 75 4.41 -13.18 13.91
CA GLY A 75 4.82 -14.35 13.13
C GLY A 75 5.09 -14.08 11.64
N LEU A 76 4.60 -12.97 11.10
CA LEU A 76 4.84 -12.58 9.70
C LEU A 76 6.05 -11.65 9.54
N LEU A 77 6.38 -10.88 10.57
CA LEU A 77 7.46 -9.88 10.50
C LEU A 77 8.85 -10.52 10.41
N PRO A 78 9.83 -9.85 9.76
CA PRO A 78 11.25 -10.17 9.95
C PRO A 78 11.60 -10.21 11.43
N GLY A 79 12.41 -11.19 11.87
CA GLY A 79 12.69 -11.45 13.28
C GLY A 79 13.34 -10.29 14.06
N THR A 80 13.93 -9.33 13.36
CA THR A 80 14.51 -8.10 13.93
C THR A 80 13.47 -7.02 14.24
N LEU A 81 12.25 -7.13 13.72
CA LEU A 81 11.16 -6.19 13.93
C LEU A 81 10.17 -6.72 14.98
N ALA A 82 9.50 -5.80 15.66
CA ALA A 82 8.41 -6.10 16.58
C ALA A 82 7.21 -5.20 16.26
N PRO A 83 5.96 -5.72 16.36
CA PRO A 83 4.78 -4.89 16.19
C PRO A 83 4.66 -3.89 17.34
N ALA A 84 4.21 -2.67 17.03
CA ALA A 84 4.06 -1.58 18.00
C ALA A 84 2.63 -1.01 18.03
N GLY A 85 1.64 -1.90 17.90
CA GLY A 85 0.21 -1.59 18.01
C GLY A 85 -0.57 -1.58 16.71
N LEU A 86 -1.90 -1.55 16.84
CA LEU A 86 -2.86 -1.41 15.77
C LEU A 86 -3.47 0.00 15.78
N TYR A 87 -3.65 0.55 14.60
CA TYR A 87 -4.18 1.91 14.36
C TYR A 87 -5.21 1.87 13.24
N SER A 88 -5.92 2.99 13.01
CA SER A 88 -7.03 3.01 12.06
C SER A 88 -6.60 3.22 10.61
N THR A 89 -5.56 4.01 10.35
CA THR A 89 -5.17 4.41 8.99
C THR A 89 -3.67 4.35 8.75
N GLY A 90 -3.28 4.08 7.48
CA GLY A 90 -1.87 4.16 7.09
C GLY A 90 -1.24 5.53 7.33
N MET A 91 -2.01 6.61 7.16
CA MET A 91 -1.56 7.95 7.46
C MET A 91 -1.20 8.13 8.93
N GLU A 92 -1.96 7.55 9.84
CA GLU A 92 -1.71 7.62 11.30
C GLU A 92 -0.36 6.95 11.65
N VAL A 93 -0.08 5.76 11.11
CA VAL A 93 1.21 5.09 11.36
C VAL A 93 2.38 5.79 10.70
N ALA A 94 2.18 6.47 9.55
CA ALA A 94 3.21 7.31 8.95
C ALA A 94 3.57 8.50 9.86
N GLU A 95 2.58 9.18 10.45
CA GLU A 95 2.81 10.28 11.41
C GLU A 95 3.48 9.76 12.70
N PHE A 96 3.15 8.56 13.17
CA PHE A 96 3.85 7.95 14.31
C PHE A 96 5.31 7.60 13.96
N ALA A 97 5.58 7.10 12.77
CA ALA A 97 6.97 6.86 12.34
C ALA A 97 7.80 8.15 12.33
N ILE A 98 7.23 9.27 11.90
CA ILE A 98 7.87 10.59 11.99
C ILE A 98 8.16 10.96 13.45
N ARG A 99 7.19 10.78 14.35
CA ARG A 99 7.37 11.08 15.78
C ARG A 99 8.46 10.21 16.40
N ILE A 100 8.48 8.91 16.12
CA ILE A 100 9.53 7.99 16.58
C ILE A 100 10.90 8.50 16.11
N ALA A 101 11.03 8.84 14.82
CA ALA A 101 12.29 9.27 14.24
C ALA A 101 12.80 10.58 14.86
N VAL A 102 11.92 11.58 15.00
CA VAL A 102 12.26 12.87 15.60
C VAL A 102 12.68 12.70 17.06
N ARG A 103 11.97 11.90 17.84
CA ARG A 103 12.31 11.66 19.26
C ARG A 103 13.59 10.87 19.43
N HIS A 104 13.78 9.82 18.63
CA HIS A 104 14.97 8.98 18.69
C HIS A 104 16.24 9.70 18.31
N THR A 105 16.20 10.45 17.21
CA THR A 105 17.41 11.11 16.65
C THR A 105 17.64 12.53 17.19
N GLY A 106 16.62 13.17 17.76
CA GLY A 106 16.65 14.60 18.10
C GLY A 106 16.67 15.52 16.88
N ARG A 107 16.61 14.99 15.65
CA ARG A 107 16.62 15.70 14.38
C ARG A 107 15.21 15.97 13.89
N ARG A 108 15.05 16.83 12.89
CA ARG A 108 13.72 17.28 12.46
C ARG A 108 13.43 17.05 10.98
N GLU A 109 14.46 16.95 10.14
CA GLU A 109 14.26 16.79 8.71
C GLU A 109 13.75 15.36 8.39
N ILE A 110 12.72 15.31 7.54
CA ILE A 110 12.17 14.06 7.01
C ILE A 110 12.35 14.07 5.49
N VAL A 111 12.96 13.04 4.96
CA VAL A 111 13.20 12.86 3.52
C VAL A 111 12.21 11.86 2.97
N GLY A 112 11.55 12.20 1.88
CA GLY A 112 10.75 11.31 1.05
C GLY A 112 11.20 11.35 -0.40
N PHE A 113 10.54 10.59 -1.25
CA PHE A 113 10.83 10.56 -2.69
C PHE A 113 9.65 11.09 -3.49
N ALA A 114 9.93 11.77 -4.59
CA ALA A 114 8.93 12.27 -5.53
C ALA A 114 7.96 11.14 -5.93
N ARG A 115 6.69 11.47 -6.08
CA ARG A 115 5.60 10.54 -6.47
C ARG A 115 5.20 9.52 -5.41
N SER A 116 5.80 9.49 -4.22
CA SER A 116 5.40 8.61 -3.13
C SER A 116 4.03 8.98 -2.54
N MET A 117 3.43 8.06 -1.77
CA MET A 117 2.17 8.26 -1.09
C MET A 117 2.25 7.70 0.35
N HIS A 118 2.59 8.56 1.30
CA HIS A 118 2.66 8.19 2.73
C HIS A 118 1.44 8.67 3.54
N GLY A 119 0.57 9.45 2.92
CA GLY A 119 -0.63 9.98 3.56
C GLY A 119 -1.05 11.33 2.99
N LYS A 120 -2.09 11.91 3.59
CA LYS A 120 -2.69 13.19 3.19
C LYS A 120 -2.75 14.22 4.33
N SER A 121 -2.10 13.94 5.46
CA SER A 121 -1.87 14.92 6.54
C SER A 121 -0.80 15.92 6.14
N VAL A 122 -0.60 16.94 6.95
CA VAL A 122 0.35 18.01 6.63
C VAL A 122 1.75 17.47 6.39
N MET A 123 2.28 16.63 7.29
CA MET A 123 3.67 16.16 7.16
C MET A 123 3.78 15.01 6.16
N SER A 124 2.91 14.01 6.22
CA SER A 124 2.98 12.86 5.31
C SER A 124 2.75 13.26 3.84
N ALA A 125 1.86 14.25 3.56
CA ALA A 125 1.69 14.77 2.21
C ALA A 125 2.92 15.58 1.74
N SER A 126 3.54 16.32 2.65
CA SER A 126 4.66 17.22 2.32
C SER A 126 5.92 16.52 1.87
N MET A 127 6.11 15.25 2.25
CA MET A 127 7.27 14.43 1.83
C MET A 127 7.06 13.72 0.50
N CYS A 128 5.90 13.81 -0.13
CA CYS A 128 5.60 13.00 -1.31
C CYS A 128 4.91 13.75 -2.44
N TRP A 129 4.12 14.79 -2.16
CA TRP A 129 3.35 15.50 -3.16
C TRP A 129 3.94 16.88 -3.48
N ASP A 130 4.16 17.16 -4.76
CA ASP A 130 4.69 18.45 -5.22
C ASP A 130 3.73 19.61 -4.93
N ASN A 131 2.43 19.35 -4.95
CA ASN A 131 1.35 20.32 -4.70
C ASN A 131 0.74 20.19 -3.30
N ALA A 132 1.49 19.70 -2.32
CA ALA A 132 1.03 19.69 -0.94
C ALA A 132 0.65 21.12 -0.51
N PRO A 133 -0.53 21.34 0.10
CA PRO A 133 -1.03 22.69 0.42
C PRO A 133 -0.15 23.41 1.44
N LEU A 134 0.53 22.66 2.28
CA LEU A 134 1.54 23.16 3.22
C LEU A 134 2.78 22.27 3.11
N ARG A 135 3.95 22.89 3.02
CA ARG A 135 5.22 22.17 3.06
C ARG A 135 6.09 22.75 4.18
N PRO A 136 6.12 22.10 5.34
CA PRO A 136 7.06 22.45 6.39
C PRO A 136 8.49 22.40 5.88
N ARG A 137 9.35 23.28 6.39
CA ARG A 137 10.78 23.34 6.03
C ARG A 137 11.53 22.04 6.37
N GLU A 138 10.97 21.25 7.25
CA GLU A 138 11.48 19.95 7.67
C GLU A 138 11.21 18.84 6.64
N ALA A 139 10.31 19.04 5.68
CA ALA A 139 10.05 18.08 4.62
C ALA A 139 10.99 18.30 3.44
N ALA A 140 11.63 17.23 2.98
CA ALA A 140 12.50 17.22 1.81
C ALA A 140 12.10 16.09 0.86
N ILE A 141 12.12 16.39 -0.45
CA ILE A 141 11.81 15.42 -1.49
C ILE A 141 13.05 15.22 -2.37
N LEU A 142 13.43 13.96 -2.55
CA LEU A 142 14.41 13.53 -3.54
C LEU A 142 13.72 12.97 -4.78
N PRO A 143 14.36 12.97 -5.96
CA PRO A 143 13.84 12.26 -7.14
C PRO A 143 13.72 10.76 -6.85
N PHE A 144 12.88 10.07 -7.64
CA PHE A 144 12.80 8.62 -7.64
C PHE A 144 13.16 8.07 -9.03
N VAL A 145 13.14 6.75 -9.21
CA VAL A 145 13.62 6.07 -10.43
C VAL A 145 12.86 6.42 -11.72
N ALA A 146 11.70 7.07 -11.60
CA ALA A 146 11.02 7.67 -12.73
C ALA A 146 11.65 9.01 -13.20
N ASP A 147 12.45 9.64 -12.35
CA ASP A 147 12.99 10.99 -12.56
C ASP A 147 14.50 11.01 -12.75
N ALA A 148 15.25 10.05 -12.16
CA ALA A 148 16.70 9.99 -12.20
C ALA A 148 17.22 8.55 -12.04
N PRO A 149 18.46 8.25 -12.47
CA PRO A 149 19.12 6.97 -12.22
C PRO A 149 19.35 6.72 -10.73
N GLU A 150 19.28 5.43 -10.30
CA GLU A 150 19.46 5.02 -8.90
C GLU A 150 20.76 5.54 -8.28
N ALA A 151 21.87 5.51 -9.03
CA ALA A 151 23.16 5.98 -8.56
C ALA A 151 23.15 7.48 -8.19
N GLU A 152 22.50 8.32 -9.01
CA GLU A 152 22.35 9.74 -8.77
C GLU A 152 21.45 9.99 -7.55
N ILE A 153 20.37 9.26 -7.42
CA ILE A 153 19.46 9.38 -6.26
C ILE A 153 20.19 9.05 -4.96
N LEU A 154 20.97 7.96 -4.95
CA LEU A 154 21.77 7.54 -3.80
C LEU A 154 22.86 8.54 -3.44
N GLU A 155 23.51 9.17 -4.43
CA GLU A 155 24.50 10.23 -4.18
C GLU A 155 23.86 11.43 -3.50
N ARG A 156 22.72 11.93 -4.03
CA ARG A 156 21.94 13.02 -3.44
C ARG A 156 21.47 12.70 -2.02
N LEU A 157 21.03 11.45 -1.79
CA LEU A 157 20.64 11.00 -0.46
C LEU A 157 21.83 11.02 0.51
N ARG A 158 22.97 10.44 0.15
CA ARG A 158 24.16 10.42 0.99
C ARG A 158 24.68 11.84 1.28
N GLU A 159 24.68 12.73 0.30
CA GLU A 159 25.05 14.13 0.49
C GLU A 159 24.14 14.80 1.55
N ARG A 160 22.82 14.54 1.46
CA ARG A 160 21.89 15.09 2.42
C ARG A 160 22.08 14.53 3.82
N LEU A 161 22.25 13.22 3.95
CA LEU A 161 22.48 12.54 5.23
C LEU A 161 23.77 12.98 5.94
N ARG A 162 24.82 13.36 5.17
CA ARG A 162 26.07 13.93 5.75
C ARG A 162 25.83 15.18 6.57
N ARG A 163 24.75 15.93 6.33
CA ARG A 163 24.38 17.14 7.11
C ARG A 163 23.91 16.81 8.53
N ARG A 164 23.65 15.54 8.84
CA ARG A 164 23.19 15.08 10.14
C ARG A 164 21.92 15.78 10.67
N ALA A 165 21.07 16.28 9.77
CA ALA A 165 19.80 16.96 10.10
C ALA A 165 18.57 16.04 9.92
N THR A 166 18.73 14.96 9.17
CA THR A 166 17.64 14.04 8.80
C THR A 166 17.33 13.08 9.94
N ALA A 167 16.06 13.03 10.36
CA ALA A 167 15.54 12.10 11.35
C ALA A 167 15.12 10.77 10.71
N ALA A 168 14.46 10.83 9.54
CA ALA A 168 14.04 9.63 8.81
C ALA A 168 14.06 9.82 7.30
N VAL A 169 14.24 8.70 6.60
CA VAL A 169 14.02 8.56 5.16
C VAL A 169 12.84 7.61 4.97
N PHE A 170 11.80 8.07 4.25
CA PHE A 170 10.61 7.30 3.90
C PHE A 170 10.70 6.85 2.44
N VAL A 171 10.43 5.58 2.19
CA VAL A 171 10.38 5.02 0.83
C VAL A 171 9.28 3.97 0.68
N GLU A 172 8.52 4.05 -0.43
CA GLU A 172 7.68 2.94 -0.88
C GLU A 172 8.53 1.99 -1.74
N PRO A 173 8.47 0.67 -1.54
CA PRO A 173 9.14 -0.28 -2.43
C PRO A 173 8.63 -0.22 -3.88
N ILE A 174 7.32 -0.03 -4.03
CA ILE A 174 6.68 0.23 -5.32
C ILE A 174 5.74 1.41 -5.12
N GLN A 175 5.90 2.46 -5.92
CA GLN A 175 5.08 3.67 -5.86
C GLN A 175 3.67 3.40 -6.41
N GLY A 176 2.84 2.77 -5.58
CA GLY A 176 1.56 2.24 -6.00
C GLY A 176 0.51 3.27 -6.39
N SER A 177 0.66 4.53 -6.01
CA SER A 177 -0.25 5.61 -6.39
C SER A 177 0.18 6.34 -7.66
N ASN A 178 1.43 6.18 -8.09
CA ASN A 178 2.02 6.95 -9.19
C ASN A 178 2.83 6.07 -10.16
N GLY A 179 2.15 5.14 -10.84
CA GLY A 179 2.71 4.43 -11.98
C GLY A 179 3.48 3.15 -11.65
N ALA A 180 3.39 2.65 -10.42
CA ALA A 180 4.03 1.42 -9.95
C ALA A 180 5.54 1.35 -10.25
N HIS A 181 6.23 2.48 -10.10
CA HIS A 181 7.69 2.54 -10.23
C HIS A 181 8.35 1.78 -9.08
N GLU A 182 9.30 0.93 -9.41
CA GLU A 182 10.06 0.05 -8.51
C GLU A 182 11.56 0.25 -8.78
N ALA A 183 12.35 0.44 -7.74
CA ALA A 183 13.82 0.44 -7.83
C ALA A 183 14.36 -0.99 -7.68
N SER A 184 15.64 -1.18 -7.94
CA SER A 184 16.28 -2.47 -7.70
C SER A 184 16.35 -2.80 -6.20
N PRO A 185 16.36 -4.09 -5.78
CA PRO A 185 16.61 -4.45 -4.38
C PRO A 185 17.90 -3.85 -3.84
N ALA A 186 18.96 -3.78 -4.65
CA ALA A 186 20.23 -3.16 -4.28
C ALA A 186 20.11 -1.67 -3.94
N PHE A 187 19.21 -0.95 -4.60
CA PHE A 187 18.92 0.44 -4.25
C PHE A 187 18.38 0.56 -2.83
N TYR A 188 17.39 -0.24 -2.46
CA TYR A 188 16.81 -0.21 -1.11
C TYR A 188 17.81 -0.64 -0.05
N ASP A 189 18.63 -1.65 -0.32
CA ASP A 189 19.73 -2.06 0.57
C ASP A 189 20.71 -0.89 0.79
N ALA A 190 21.04 -0.16 -0.27
CA ALA A 190 21.91 1.02 -0.18
C ALA A 190 21.25 2.18 0.59
N VAL A 191 19.92 2.37 0.48
CA VAL A 191 19.17 3.35 1.29
C VAL A 191 19.22 2.96 2.76
N VAL A 192 18.96 1.69 3.10
CA VAL A 192 19.03 1.18 4.48
C VAL A 192 20.44 1.37 5.06
N ALA A 193 21.48 1.03 4.29
CA ALA A 193 22.87 1.19 4.72
C ALA A 193 23.22 2.66 4.97
N ALA A 194 22.89 3.56 4.04
CA ALA A 194 23.17 5.00 4.18
C ALA A 194 22.46 5.62 5.39
N CYS A 195 21.22 5.17 5.69
CA CYS A 195 20.51 5.58 6.88
C CYS A 195 21.24 5.14 8.15
N ARG A 196 21.67 3.89 8.23
CA ARG A 196 22.43 3.36 9.38
C ARG A 196 23.74 4.08 9.62
N GLU A 197 24.53 4.35 8.56
CA GLU A 197 25.80 5.08 8.61
C GLU A 197 25.62 6.50 9.15
N SER A 198 24.45 7.08 9.00
CA SER A 198 24.13 8.45 9.43
C SER A 198 23.29 8.53 10.69
N ASP A 199 22.99 7.41 11.38
CA ASP A 199 22.05 7.32 12.51
C ASP A 199 20.69 7.96 12.18
N THR A 200 20.20 7.76 10.95
CA THR A 200 18.89 8.19 10.46
C THR A 200 17.99 6.98 10.40
N LEU A 201 16.72 7.06 10.77
CA LEU A 201 15.82 5.92 10.67
C LEU A 201 15.37 5.70 9.22
N CYS A 202 15.50 4.47 8.74
CA CYS A 202 14.93 4.02 7.49
C CYS A 202 13.50 3.52 7.73
N VAL A 203 12.53 4.17 7.09
CA VAL A 203 11.11 3.80 7.14
C VAL A 203 10.69 3.25 5.78
N ILE A 204 10.38 1.96 5.70
CA ILE A 204 9.80 1.36 4.49
C ILE A 204 8.29 1.32 4.65
N ASP A 205 7.62 1.97 3.70
CA ASP A 205 6.17 2.07 3.66
C ASP A 205 5.61 0.95 2.78
N GLU A 206 5.14 -0.09 3.43
CA GLU A 206 4.45 -1.22 2.82
C GLU A 206 2.93 -1.22 3.08
N ILE A 207 2.36 -0.04 3.28
CA ILE A 207 0.90 0.10 3.45
C ILE A 207 0.14 -0.51 2.27
N LEU A 208 0.69 -0.41 1.06
CA LEU A 208 0.10 -1.03 -0.13
C LEU A 208 0.81 -2.30 -0.57
N THR A 209 2.13 -2.37 -0.47
CA THR A 209 2.97 -3.44 -1.03
C THR A 209 3.08 -4.68 -0.14
N GLY A 210 2.81 -4.54 1.15
CA GLY A 210 2.92 -5.60 2.14
C GLY A 210 1.79 -6.64 2.07
N LEU A 211 1.93 -7.65 2.91
CA LEU A 211 0.94 -8.71 3.11
C LEU A 211 0.61 -9.45 1.80
N TYR A 212 1.67 -9.99 1.19
CA TYR A 212 1.64 -10.79 -0.04
C TYR A 212 1.25 -10.05 -1.33
N ARG A 213 0.92 -8.75 -1.30
CA ARG A 213 0.54 -8.00 -2.51
C ARG A 213 1.56 -8.12 -3.64
N THR A 214 2.84 -8.17 -3.31
CA THR A 214 3.94 -8.28 -4.27
C THR A 214 4.50 -9.71 -4.42
N GLY A 215 3.79 -10.71 -3.88
CA GLY A 215 4.15 -12.13 -3.96
C GLY A 215 5.00 -12.65 -2.79
N THR A 216 5.49 -11.80 -1.90
CA THR A 216 6.15 -12.14 -0.62
C THR A 216 5.35 -11.58 0.55
N ARG A 217 5.57 -12.06 1.79
CA ARG A 217 4.90 -11.53 3.00
C ARG A 217 4.97 -10.02 3.05
N PHE A 218 6.21 -9.53 2.92
CA PHE A 218 6.55 -8.13 2.73
C PHE A 218 7.58 -8.00 1.60
N TYR A 219 7.65 -6.84 0.96
CA TYR A 219 8.68 -6.56 -0.04
C TYR A 219 10.08 -6.61 0.59
N VAL A 220 10.20 -6.17 1.84
CA VAL A 220 11.47 -6.20 2.59
C VAL A 220 12.04 -7.61 2.78
N ASP A 221 11.28 -8.68 2.57
CA ASP A 221 11.79 -10.05 2.53
C ASP A 221 12.78 -10.29 1.36
N ARG A 222 12.86 -9.36 0.41
CA ARG A 222 13.79 -9.39 -0.74
C ARG A 222 15.11 -8.65 -0.47
N LEU A 223 15.18 -7.91 0.64
CA LEU A 223 16.31 -7.07 0.99
C LEU A 223 17.32 -7.82 1.85
N ALA A 224 18.58 -7.44 1.75
CA ALA A 224 19.65 -8.01 2.56
C ALA A 224 19.51 -7.65 4.05
N ALA A 225 18.91 -6.48 4.35
CA ALA A 225 18.71 -6.04 5.72
C ALA A 225 17.34 -5.34 5.88
N PRO A 226 16.61 -5.63 6.99
CA PRO A 226 15.34 -4.97 7.25
C PRO A 226 15.53 -3.49 7.62
N PRO A 227 14.48 -2.65 7.42
CA PRO A 227 14.48 -1.24 7.85
C PRO A 227 14.45 -1.12 9.37
N ASP A 228 14.52 0.13 9.87
CA ASP A 228 14.27 0.44 11.27
C ASP A 228 12.78 0.46 11.59
N VAL A 229 11.95 0.89 10.64
CA VAL A 229 10.49 0.98 10.77
C VAL A 229 9.83 0.43 9.50
N LEU A 230 8.82 -0.40 9.67
CA LEU A 230 7.98 -0.95 8.61
C LEU A 230 6.52 -0.56 8.85
N LEU A 231 5.90 0.06 7.84
CA LEU A 231 4.48 0.44 7.89
C LEU A 231 3.67 -0.52 7.03
N PHE A 232 2.52 -0.98 7.53
CA PHE A 232 1.60 -1.82 6.75
C PHE A 232 0.14 -1.63 7.18
N ALA A 233 -0.78 -1.79 6.22
CA ALA A 233 -2.20 -1.54 6.42
C ALA A 233 -3.04 -2.28 5.37
N LYS A 234 -3.97 -1.58 4.75
CA LYS A 234 -4.81 -1.99 3.59
C LYS A 234 -5.23 -3.45 3.61
N ALA A 235 -4.42 -4.34 3.00
CA ALA A 235 -4.72 -5.77 2.91
C ALA A 235 -5.00 -6.41 4.27
N MET A 236 -4.40 -5.90 5.36
CA MET A 236 -4.54 -6.42 6.71
C MET A 236 -5.99 -6.41 7.23
N GLY A 237 -6.78 -5.44 6.79
CA GLY A 237 -8.17 -5.31 7.23
C GLY A 237 -9.19 -5.88 6.24
N ASN A 238 -8.77 -6.22 5.02
CA ASN A 238 -9.66 -6.59 3.92
C ASN A 238 -10.87 -5.64 3.76
N GLY A 239 -10.59 -4.32 3.84
CA GLY A 239 -11.61 -3.27 3.78
C GLY A 239 -12.01 -2.72 5.14
N PHE A 240 -11.69 -3.38 6.25
CA PHE A 240 -11.86 -2.81 7.59
C PHE A 240 -10.71 -1.82 7.91
N PRO A 241 -10.99 -0.67 8.53
CA PRO A 241 -9.97 0.31 8.88
C PRO A 241 -8.99 -0.24 9.92
N VAL A 242 -7.78 -0.61 9.49
CA VAL A 242 -6.70 -1.05 10.37
C VAL A 242 -5.34 -0.84 9.71
N SER A 243 -4.37 -0.46 10.50
CA SER A 243 -2.96 -0.34 10.13
C SER A 243 -2.07 -0.76 11.29
N SER A 244 -0.82 -1.03 11.00
CA SER A 244 0.17 -1.35 12.03
C SER A 244 1.53 -0.78 11.64
N ILE A 245 2.36 -0.62 12.64
CA ILE A 245 3.75 -0.21 12.54
C ILE A 245 4.60 -1.25 13.25
N ALA A 246 5.66 -1.69 12.60
CA ALA A 246 6.67 -2.52 13.24
C ALA A 246 7.98 -1.75 13.30
N VAL A 247 8.72 -1.97 14.37
CA VAL A 247 9.96 -1.25 14.65
C VAL A 247 11.07 -2.22 15.01
N ARG A 248 12.31 -1.84 14.75
CA ARG A 248 13.48 -2.61 15.18
C ARG A 248 13.43 -2.82 16.70
N ARG A 249 13.65 -4.05 17.14
CA ARG A 249 13.48 -4.46 18.57
C ARG A 249 14.32 -3.63 19.54
N GLU A 250 15.51 -3.22 19.11
CA GLU A 250 16.42 -2.42 19.94
C GLU A 250 16.09 -0.92 19.92
N LEU A 251 15.13 -0.48 19.11
CA LEU A 251 14.72 0.92 19.05
C LEU A 251 13.84 1.25 20.25
N PRO A 252 14.28 2.13 21.16
CA PRO A 252 13.48 2.49 22.33
C PRO A 252 12.26 3.31 21.90
N ILE A 253 11.08 2.85 22.27
CA ILE A 253 9.82 3.54 22.02
C ILE A 253 9.15 3.84 23.36
N ASP A 254 8.97 5.12 23.63
CA ASP A 254 8.21 5.59 24.79
C ASP A 254 6.78 6.03 24.41
N ALA A 255 5.96 6.27 25.42
CA ALA A 255 4.60 6.75 25.23
C ALA A 255 4.54 8.13 24.56
N GLY A 256 5.61 8.91 24.61
CA GLY A 256 5.70 10.20 23.90
C GLY A 256 5.95 10.04 22.41
N ALA A 257 6.64 8.97 21.98
CA ALA A 257 6.82 8.63 20.58
C ALA A 257 5.52 8.08 19.97
N MET A 258 4.81 7.23 20.72
CA MET A 258 3.56 6.61 20.29
C MET A 258 2.45 6.82 21.34
N PRO A 259 1.85 8.00 21.40
CA PRO A 259 0.83 8.31 22.41
C PRO A 259 -0.47 7.51 22.22
N GLY A 260 -0.66 6.93 21.03
CA GLY A 260 -1.88 6.28 20.59
C GLY A 260 -2.97 7.28 20.18
N SER A 261 -4.14 6.74 19.88
CA SER A 261 -5.36 7.50 19.62
C SER A 261 -6.55 6.82 20.30
N THR A 262 -7.73 7.43 20.26
CA THR A 262 -8.94 6.83 20.84
C THR A 262 -9.24 5.44 20.27
N PHE A 263 -8.87 5.21 19.00
CA PHE A 263 -9.12 3.96 18.29
C PHE A 263 -7.86 3.08 18.11
N SER A 264 -6.76 3.39 18.81
CA SER A 264 -5.62 2.47 18.86
C SER A 264 -6.02 1.18 19.56
N ASP A 265 -5.51 0.07 19.03
CA ASP A 265 -5.81 -1.28 19.54
C ASP A 265 -7.33 -1.55 19.64
N HIS A 266 -8.07 -1.16 18.59
CA HIS A 266 -9.51 -1.33 18.55
C HIS A 266 -9.89 -2.81 18.40
N PRO A 267 -10.77 -3.37 19.27
CA PRO A 267 -11.12 -4.79 19.26
C PRO A 267 -11.62 -5.32 17.92
N LEU A 268 -12.49 -4.54 17.24
CA LEU A 268 -13.02 -4.95 15.93
C LEU A 268 -11.95 -4.93 14.84
N ALA A 269 -10.99 -3.98 14.91
CA ALA A 269 -9.84 -3.96 14.03
C ALA A 269 -8.94 -5.18 14.25
N GLY A 270 -8.72 -5.54 15.53
CA GLY A 270 -8.02 -6.78 15.91
C GLY A 270 -8.73 -8.02 15.36
N ALA A 271 -10.05 -8.11 15.49
CA ALA A 271 -10.83 -9.22 14.98
C ALA A 271 -10.74 -9.34 13.44
N ALA A 272 -10.84 -8.21 12.72
CA ALA A 272 -10.68 -8.19 11.26
C ALA A 272 -9.26 -8.61 10.85
N ALA A 273 -8.23 -8.03 11.47
CA ALA A 273 -6.83 -8.36 11.19
C ALA A 273 -6.51 -9.83 11.48
N ALA A 274 -6.94 -10.36 12.65
CA ALA A 274 -6.74 -11.77 13.00
C ALA A 274 -7.36 -12.71 11.96
N ALA A 275 -8.60 -12.44 11.52
CA ALA A 275 -9.28 -13.25 10.52
C ALA A 275 -8.56 -13.20 9.16
N VAL A 276 -8.20 -12.00 8.69
CA VAL A 276 -7.50 -11.82 7.40
C VAL A 276 -6.16 -12.54 7.41
N LEU A 277 -5.36 -12.34 8.45
CA LEU A 277 -4.05 -12.97 8.59
C LEU A 277 -4.17 -14.49 8.75
N GLY A 278 -5.23 -14.98 9.41
CA GLY A 278 -5.56 -16.40 9.47
C GLY A 278 -5.78 -16.99 8.08
N VAL A 279 -6.65 -16.38 7.28
CA VAL A 279 -6.88 -16.80 5.89
C VAL A 279 -5.59 -16.80 5.07
N MET A 280 -4.75 -15.76 5.22
CA MET A 280 -3.46 -15.69 4.51
C MET A 280 -2.47 -16.77 4.93
N GLN A 281 -2.54 -17.29 6.15
CA GLN A 281 -1.69 -18.38 6.66
C GLN A 281 -2.22 -19.76 6.25
N GLU A 282 -3.53 -19.91 6.14
CA GLU A 282 -4.22 -21.18 5.84
C GLU A 282 -4.37 -21.44 4.34
N THR A 283 -4.20 -20.43 3.51
CA THR A 283 -4.29 -20.53 2.04
C THR A 283 -2.93 -20.32 1.38
N PRO A 284 -2.67 -20.92 0.21
CA PRO A 284 -1.44 -20.68 -0.56
C PRO A 284 -1.46 -19.31 -1.24
N ILE A 285 -1.60 -18.24 -0.42
CA ILE A 285 -1.85 -16.87 -0.90
C ILE A 285 -0.76 -16.35 -1.85
N ALA A 286 0.50 -16.72 -1.60
CA ALA A 286 1.62 -16.35 -2.47
C ALA A 286 1.50 -16.99 -3.87
N GLU A 287 0.95 -18.21 -3.97
CA GLU A 287 0.68 -18.87 -5.25
C GLU A 287 -0.44 -18.17 -5.99
N ARG A 288 -1.55 -17.87 -5.30
CA ARG A 288 -2.64 -17.08 -5.85
C ARG A 288 -2.17 -15.74 -6.43
N VAL A 289 -1.29 -15.05 -5.72
CA VAL A 289 -0.72 -13.79 -6.19
C VAL A 289 0.17 -13.99 -7.43
N ARG A 290 0.93 -15.09 -7.51
CA ARG A 290 1.70 -15.44 -8.72
C ARG A 290 0.79 -15.74 -9.91
N ASP A 291 -0.32 -16.44 -9.70
CA ASP A 291 -1.30 -16.73 -10.76
C ASP A 291 -1.93 -15.43 -11.30
N VAL A 292 -2.28 -14.50 -10.41
CA VAL A 292 -2.74 -13.17 -10.79
C VAL A 292 -1.67 -12.42 -11.59
N GLU A 293 -0.42 -12.42 -11.13
CA GLU A 293 0.70 -11.79 -11.83
C GLU A 293 0.89 -12.39 -13.22
N HIS A 294 0.86 -13.71 -13.33
CA HIS A 294 1.00 -14.41 -14.61
C HIS A 294 -0.13 -14.02 -15.57
N THR A 295 -1.38 -14.05 -15.14
CA THR A 295 -2.54 -13.66 -15.96
C THR A 295 -2.40 -12.22 -16.46
N VAL A 296 -2.04 -11.28 -15.59
CA VAL A 296 -1.87 -9.87 -15.98
C VAL A 296 -0.72 -9.70 -16.98
N ARG A 297 0.44 -10.34 -16.74
CA ARG A 297 1.57 -10.27 -17.68
C ARG A 297 1.26 -10.90 -19.01
N ASP A 298 0.59 -12.05 -19.04
CA ASP A 298 0.20 -12.72 -20.28
C ASP A 298 -0.73 -11.86 -21.12
N ARG A 299 -1.77 -11.27 -20.50
CA ARG A 299 -2.75 -10.45 -21.21
C ARG A 299 -2.21 -9.10 -21.68
N PHE A 300 -1.38 -8.45 -20.88
CA PHE A 300 -0.81 -7.14 -21.22
C PHE A 300 0.61 -7.20 -21.82
N GLY A 301 1.25 -8.38 -21.88
CA GLY A 301 2.64 -8.52 -22.37
C GLY A 301 2.83 -8.19 -23.85
N ALA A 302 1.77 -8.26 -24.68
CA ALA A 302 1.81 -7.95 -26.10
C ALA A 302 1.75 -6.44 -26.43
N LEU A 303 1.80 -5.55 -25.42
CA LEU A 303 1.63 -4.09 -25.57
C LEU A 303 2.91 -3.34 -25.98
N GLU A 304 4.06 -4.00 -26.01
CA GLU A 304 5.30 -3.42 -26.51
C GLU A 304 5.11 -3.02 -27.98
N GLY A 305 5.11 -1.71 -28.27
CA GLY A 305 4.86 -1.15 -29.61
C GLY A 305 3.48 -0.51 -29.80
N GLU A 306 2.52 -0.74 -28.89
CA GLU A 306 1.18 -0.10 -28.97
C GLU A 306 1.11 1.25 -28.20
N GLY A 307 2.25 1.80 -27.73
CA GLY A 307 2.26 3.05 -26.97
C GLY A 307 1.74 2.88 -25.53
N MET A 308 1.82 1.68 -24.99
CA MET A 308 1.43 1.35 -23.62
C MET A 308 2.59 0.68 -22.89
N THR A 309 2.73 0.95 -21.59
CA THR A 309 3.75 0.34 -20.73
C THR A 309 3.11 -0.22 -19.47
N LEU A 310 3.30 -1.51 -19.21
CA LEU A 310 2.86 -2.16 -17.99
C LEU A 310 4.00 -2.15 -16.96
N ARG A 311 3.74 -1.69 -15.74
CA ARG A 311 4.64 -1.79 -14.59
C ARG A 311 3.90 -2.39 -13.41
N GLY A 312 4.63 -3.10 -12.57
CA GLY A 312 4.08 -3.65 -11.34
C GLY A 312 4.49 -5.09 -11.06
N ARG A 313 3.93 -5.63 -10.01
CA ARG A 313 4.23 -6.97 -9.48
C ARG A 313 3.06 -7.52 -8.66
N GLY A 314 2.88 -8.82 -8.69
CA GLY A 314 1.84 -9.50 -7.90
C GLY A 314 0.44 -9.01 -8.27
N THR A 315 -0.21 -8.36 -7.33
CA THR A 315 -1.54 -7.77 -7.53
C THR A 315 -1.53 -6.23 -7.53
N LEU A 316 -0.42 -5.62 -7.87
CA LEU A 316 -0.24 -4.17 -7.99
C LEU A 316 0.31 -3.81 -9.36
N TRP A 317 -0.50 -3.18 -10.21
CA TRP A 317 -0.17 -2.87 -11.59
C TRP A 317 -0.55 -1.45 -11.97
N ALA A 318 0.25 -0.88 -12.85
CA ALA A 318 -0.04 0.37 -13.55
C ALA A 318 0.16 0.17 -15.06
N LEU A 319 -0.86 0.50 -15.84
CA LEU A 319 -0.82 0.59 -17.28
C LEU A 319 -0.68 2.06 -17.67
N GLU A 320 0.48 2.47 -18.10
CA GLU A 320 0.74 3.82 -18.61
C GLU A 320 0.47 3.90 -20.10
N LEU A 321 -0.24 4.96 -20.52
CA LEU A 321 -0.51 5.24 -21.93
C LEU A 321 0.40 6.37 -22.43
N ALA A 322 1.00 6.18 -23.60
CA ALA A 322 1.77 7.21 -24.27
C ALA A 322 0.87 8.39 -24.69
N GLY A 323 1.46 9.60 -24.74
CA GLY A 323 0.75 10.80 -25.13
C GLY A 323 0.11 11.56 -23.96
N SER A 324 -0.61 12.65 -24.28
CA SER A 324 -1.20 13.58 -23.30
C SER A 324 -2.73 13.44 -23.19
N ARG A 325 -3.30 12.30 -23.56
CA ARG A 325 -4.76 12.10 -23.57
C ARG A 325 -5.33 12.09 -22.16
N PRO A 326 -6.48 12.74 -21.93
CA PRO A 326 -7.21 12.63 -20.67
C PRO A 326 -7.64 11.18 -20.41
N LEU A 327 -7.37 10.63 -19.25
CA LEU A 327 -7.76 9.26 -18.91
C LEU A 327 -9.23 9.11 -18.47
N ALA A 328 -9.91 10.22 -18.14
CA ALA A 328 -11.30 10.16 -17.68
C ALA A 328 -12.24 9.50 -18.69
N PRO A 329 -12.23 9.83 -20.00
CA PRO A 329 -13.08 9.16 -20.98
C PRO A 329 -12.75 7.67 -21.13
N LEU A 330 -11.48 7.28 -21.04
CA LEU A 330 -11.06 5.88 -21.07
C LEU A 330 -11.53 5.12 -19.83
N GLN A 331 -11.38 5.70 -18.64
CA GLN A 331 -11.88 5.11 -17.40
C GLN A 331 -13.39 4.89 -17.47
N GLU A 332 -14.15 5.84 -18.03
CA GLU A 332 -15.59 5.70 -18.24
C GLU A 332 -15.92 4.60 -19.26
N ALA A 333 -15.15 4.47 -20.34
CA ALA A 333 -15.33 3.41 -21.33
C ALA A 333 -15.09 2.03 -20.71
N ILE A 334 -14.02 1.87 -19.92
CA ILE A 334 -13.73 0.65 -19.17
C ILE A 334 -14.87 0.36 -18.17
N GLY A 335 -15.37 1.39 -17.50
CA GLY A 335 -16.53 1.28 -16.60
C GLY A 335 -17.79 0.80 -17.31
N ARG A 336 -18.07 1.29 -18.51
CA ARG A 336 -19.18 0.79 -19.37
C ARG A 336 -18.97 -0.66 -19.81
N ALA A 337 -17.71 -1.06 -20.05
CA ALA A 337 -17.36 -2.44 -20.36
C ALA A 337 -17.42 -3.38 -19.13
N GLY A 338 -17.86 -2.89 -17.97
CA GLY A 338 -18.08 -3.71 -16.78
C GLY A 338 -16.84 -3.96 -15.90
N VAL A 339 -15.82 -3.10 -15.98
CA VAL A 339 -14.62 -3.19 -15.15
C VAL A 339 -14.40 -1.86 -14.42
N LEU A 340 -14.15 -1.91 -13.10
CA LEU A 340 -13.78 -0.75 -12.31
C LEU A 340 -12.27 -0.66 -12.19
N VAL A 341 -11.72 0.48 -12.60
CA VAL A 341 -10.30 0.82 -12.50
C VAL A 341 -10.13 2.21 -11.92
N SER A 342 -8.98 2.52 -11.35
CA SER A 342 -8.64 3.89 -10.99
C SER A 342 -7.64 4.48 -11.99
N ALA A 343 -7.91 5.71 -12.46
CA ALA A 343 -7.00 6.46 -13.31
C ALA A 343 -6.34 7.58 -12.50
N HIS A 344 -5.04 7.78 -12.70
CA HIS A 344 -4.28 8.86 -12.08
C HIS A 344 -3.14 9.30 -12.99
N GLY A 345 -3.02 10.62 -13.22
CA GLY A 345 -1.99 11.13 -14.13
C GLY A 345 -2.12 10.52 -15.53
N ARG A 346 -1.16 9.72 -15.93
CA ARG A 346 -1.06 9.06 -17.24
C ARG A 346 -1.26 7.54 -17.20
N HIS A 347 -1.65 7.00 -16.06
CA HIS A 347 -1.75 5.55 -15.88
C HIS A 347 -3.10 5.13 -15.30
N ILE A 348 -3.53 3.95 -15.70
CA ILE A 348 -4.61 3.19 -15.11
C ILE A 348 -3.98 2.25 -14.10
N ARG A 349 -4.48 2.27 -12.87
CA ARG A 349 -4.03 1.36 -11.82
C ARG A 349 -4.98 0.19 -11.68
N LEU A 350 -4.41 -1.01 -11.63
CA LEU A 350 -5.11 -2.27 -11.43
C LEU A 350 -4.65 -2.89 -10.11
N LEU A 351 -5.59 -3.16 -9.23
CA LEU A 351 -5.36 -3.76 -7.92
C LEU A 351 -6.28 -4.98 -7.73
N PRO A 352 -6.14 -6.04 -8.56
CA PRO A 352 -6.94 -7.24 -8.40
C PRO A 352 -6.78 -7.81 -6.98
N GLY A 353 -7.85 -8.42 -6.44
CA GLY A 353 -7.76 -9.21 -5.22
C GLY A 353 -6.98 -10.51 -5.47
N ALA A 354 -6.34 -11.05 -4.43
CA ALA A 354 -5.60 -12.31 -4.54
C ALA A 354 -6.50 -13.54 -4.81
N MET A 355 -7.77 -13.43 -4.47
CA MET A 355 -8.75 -14.51 -4.61
C MET A 355 -9.64 -14.35 -5.85
N ILE A 356 -9.28 -13.45 -6.78
CA ILE A 356 -10.02 -13.29 -8.04
C ILE A 356 -9.91 -14.56 -8.87
N GLU A 357 -11.00 -14.95 -9.49
CA GLU A 357 -11.06 -16.10 -10.39
C GLU A 357 -10.24 -15.80 -11.66
N PRO A 358 -9.38 -16.75 -12.12
CA PRO A 358 -8.50 -16.51 -13.27
C PRO A 358 -9.22 -16.06 -14.53
N ASP A 359 -10.34 -16.69 -14.86
CA ASP A 359 -11.14 -16.38 -16.04
C ASP A 359 -11.77 -14.98 -15.96
N VAL A 360 -12.24 -14.59 -14.76
CA VAL A 360 -12.78 -13.24 -14.49
C VAL A 360 -11.70 -12.17 -14.67
N LEU A 361 -10.48 -12.44 -14.18
CA LEU A 361 -9.36 -11.51 -14.34
C LEU A 361 -8.94 -11.40 -15.81
N ALA A 362 -8.82 -12.53 -16.50
CA ALA A 362 -8.46 -12.57 -17.91
C ALA A 362 -9.45 -11.77 -18.75
N GLU A 363 -10.75 -12.01 -18.58
CA GLU A 363 -11.81 -11.26 -19.28
C GLU A 363 -11.79 -9.76 -18.96
N ALA A 364 -11.55 -9.39 -17.69
CA ALA A 364 -11.42 -7.98 -17.32
C ALA A 364 -10.22 -7.30 -17.99
N CYS A 365 -9.08 -7.98 -18.08
CA CYS A 365 -7.90 -7.49 -18.80
C CYS A 365 -8.19 -7.31 -20.31
N ASP A 366 -8.85 -8.27 -20.95
CA ASP A 366 -9.20 -8.20 -22.38
C ASP A 366 -10.12 -7.00 -22.67
N ARG A 367 -11.14 -6.77 -21.82
CA ARG A 367 -12.03 -5.60 -21.93
C ARG A 367 -11.29 -4.28 -21.78
N ILE A 368 -10.32 -4.20 -20.84
CA ILE A 368 -9.47 -3.01 -20.67
C ILE A 368 -8.65 -2.76 -21.92
N LEU A 369 -8.03 -3.81 -22.51
CA LEU A 369 -7.24 -3.73 -23.72
C LEU A 369 -8.05 -3.23 -24.92
N GLU A 370 -9.25 -3.77 -25.10
CA GLU A 370 -10.16 -3.34 -26.16
C GLU A 370 -10.49 -1.83 -26.04
N CYS A 371 -10.79 -1.37 -24.83
CA CYS A 371 -11.04 0.05 -24.58
C CYS A 371 -9.79 0.92 -24.84
N CYS A 372 -8.61 0.45 -24.44
CA CYS A 372 -7.34 1.17 -24.69
C CYS A 372 -7.05 1.29 -26.20
N ARG A 373 -7.21 0.20 -26.94
CA ARG A 373 -7.01 0.17 -28.39
C ARG A 373 -8.03 1.04 -29.16
N ALA A 374 -9.30 1.03 -28.70
CA ALA A 374 -10.32 1.90 -29.27
C ALA A 374 -10.04 3.40 -29.04
N ALA A 375 -9.50 3.74 -27.88
CA ALA A 375 -9.10 5.11 -27.55
C ALA A 375 -7.81 5.54 -28.25
N GLY A 376 -7.01 4.61 -28.77
CA GLY A 376 -5.77 4.85 -29.51
C GLY A 376 -6.00 5.24 -30.99
N ARG A 377 -7.18 4.94 -31.53
CA ARG A 377 -7.61 5.28 -32.88
C ARG A 377 -8.31 6.63 -32.90
#